data_6c73f6057ad3dfe81881d4edbb2e2f5c
#
_entry.id   6c73f6057ad3dfe81881d4edbb2e2f5c
#
_cell.length_a   1.000
_cell.length_b   1.000
_cell.length_c   1.000
_cell.angle_alpha   90.00
_cell.angle_beta   90.00
_cell.angle_gamma   90.00
#
_symmetry.space_group_name_H-M   'P 1'
#
loop_
_entity.id
_entity.type
_entity.pdbx_description
1 polymer ?
#
loop_
_entity_poly.entity_id
_entity_poly.type
_entity_poly.pdbx_seq_one_letter_code
_entity_poly.pdbx_strand_id
1 'polypeptide(L)'
;QLDPRKKMSSAFFIYLIQIPKWKNSYYEFSISPIYKINSHLNLSLNTSFGYGNNEYGYNFTKSDGSFGKRNTQTLNNSIYIAINFTPKSNLTFGTRHYWSKIWYYSFYKLNDDGSLNIDPEYKHNADLSQNYFNLDCIYTWEFAPGSFLNLIWKNSLNRYQESNDIIKSENYIDNVKGTFSSPQHNAITLKLIYFIDYNQARKAFNKKHYK
;
A
#
# COMPACT_ATOMS: atom_id res chain seq x y z
N GLN A 1 14.42 -17.54 0.48
CA GLN A 1 13.02 -17.92 0.19
C GLN A 1 12.82 -19.38 0.54
N LEU A 2 11.75 -19.72 1.26
CA LEU A 2 11.35 -21.09 1.57
C LEU A 2 10.53 -21.66 0.41
N ASP A 3 10.49 -23.02 0.30
CA ASP A 3 9.77 -23.72 -0.79
C ASP A 3 8.29 -23.31 -0.87
N PRO A 4 7.84 -22.68 -1.97
CA PRO A 4 6.47 -22.19 -2.12
C PRO A 4 5.41 -23.30 -2.27
N ARG A 5 5.84 -24.55 -2.47
CA ARG A 5 4.95 -25.73 -2.57
C ARG A 5 4.47 -26.22 -1.20
N LYS A 6 5.19 -25.86 -0.13
CA LYS A 6 4.82 -26.25 1.23
C LYS A 6 3.58 -25.51 1.71
N LYS A 7 2.92 -26.07 2.73
CA LYS A 7 1.77 -25.47 3.40
C LYS A 7 2.08 -24.07 3.94
N MET A 8 3.31 -23.89 4.42
CA MET A 8 3.83 -22.59 4.85
C MET A 8 5.14 -22.29 4.12
N SER A 9 5.23 -21.12 3.56
CA SER A 9 6.45 -20.58 2.93
C SER A 9 6.62 -19.13 3.34
N SER A 10 7.85 -18.61 3.29
CA SER A 10 8.14 -17.21 3.58
C SER A 10 9.35 -16.76 2.77
N ALA A 11 9.35 -15.48 2.40
CA ALA A 11 10.51 -14.78 1.90
C ALA A 11 10.96 -13.75 2.95
N PHE A 12 12.26 -13.57 3.08
CA PHE A 12 12.90 -12.55 3.89
C PHE A 12 13.76 -11.70 2.99
N PHE A 13 13.75 -10.40 3.22
CA PHE A 13 14.56 -9.45 2.48
C PHE A 13 15.18 -8.45 3.45
N ILE A 14 16.48 -8.17 3.26
CA ILE A 14 17.22 -7.15 4.00
C ILE A 14 17.90 -6.27 2.97
N TYR A 15 17.74 -4.98 3.12
CA TYR A 15 18.37 -3.96 2.29
C TYR A 15 19.12 -2.96 3.17
N LEU A 16 20.38 -2.69 2.83
CA LEU A 16 21.26 -1.80 3.58
C LEU A 16 21.96 -0.86 2.61
N ILE A 17 21.90 0.43 2.89
CA ILE A 17 22.70 1.46 2.22
C ILE A 17 23.48 2.22 3.27
N GLN A 18 24.74 2.51 2.99
CA GLN A 18 25.56 3.44 3.75
C GLN A 18 26.29 4.38 2.82
N ILE A 19 26.23 5.68 3.13
CA ILE A 19 26.97 6.72 2.42
C ILE A 19 27.86 7.43 3.44
N PRO A 20 29.11 6.93 3.64
CA PRO A 20 30.00 7.41 4.71
C PRO A 20 30.28 8.89 4.66
N LYS A 21 30.43 9.47 3.45
CA LYS A 21 30.70 10.91 3.25
C LYS A 21 29.68 11.81 3.95
N TRP A 22 28.40 11.37 4.00
CA TRP A 22 27.31 12.15 4.60
C TRP A 22 26.82 11.57 5.92
N LYS A 23 27.44 10.51 6.40
CA LYS A 23 27.01 9.73 7.58
C LYS A 23 25.53 9.29 7.45
N ASN A 24 25.10 9.05 6.21
CA ASN A 24 23.76 8.62 5.88
C ASN A 24 23.70 7.09 5.88
N SER A 25 22.63 6.54 6.40
CA SER A 25 22.35 5.11 6.32
C SER A 25 20.86 4.88 6.14
N TYR A 26 20.53 3.85 5.38
CA TYR A 26 19.18 3.33 5.25
C TYR A 26 19.20 1.82 5.44
N TYR A 27 18.24 1.30 6.16
CA TYR A 27 18.01 -0.14 6.25
C TYR A 27 16.53 -0.46 6.12
N GLU A 28 16.26 -1.56 5.46
CA GLU A 28 14.92 -2.12 5.33
C GLU A 28 14.96 -3.62 5.61
N PHE A 29 13.95 -4.08 6.33
CA PHE A 29 13.69 -5.49 6.59
C PHE A 29 12.28 -5.81 6.15
N SER A 30 12.09 -6.91 5.43
CA SER A 30 10.76 -7.41 5.09
C SER A 30 10.62 -8.91 5.28
N ILE A 31 9.37 -9.31 5.58
CA ILE A 31 8.96 -10.70 5.71
C ILE A 31 7.63 -10.89 4.99
N SER A 32 7.56 -11.96 4.19
CA SER A 32 6.39 -12.28 3.36
C SER A 32 5.96 -13.73 3.55
N PRO A 33 5.31 -14.08 4.68
CA PRO A 33 4.77 -15.42 4.90
C PRO A 33 3.53 -15.66 4.05
N ILE A 34 3.44 -16.87 3.49
CA ILE A 34 2.28 -17.41 2.79
C ILE A 34 1.86 -18.67 3.53
N TYR A 35 0.59 -18.80 3.86
CA TYR A 35 0.02 -19.95 4.52
C TYR A 35 -1.17 -20.49 3.74
N LYS A 36 -1.01 -21.69 3.18
CA LYS A 36 -2.08 -22.45 2.51
C LYS A 36 -2.80 -23.26 3.56
N ILE A 37 -3.92 -22.76 4.07
CA ILE A 37 -4.68 -23.41 5.13
C ILE A 37 -5.24 -24.74 4.61
N ASN A 38 -5.84 -24.70 3.42
CA ASN A 38 -6.31 -25.86 2.66
C ASN A 38 -6.37 -25.52 1.16
N SER A 39 -6.97 -26.38 0.32
CA SER A 39 -7.16 -26.13 -1.12
C SER A 39 -8.06 -24.94 -1.44
N HIS A 40 -8.88 -24.48 -0.47
CA HIS A 40 -9.86 -23.43 -0.67
C HIS A 40 -9.44 -22.09 -0.04
N LEU A 41 -8.49 -22.09 0.91
CA LEU A 41 -8.15 -20.92 1.71
C LEU A 41 -6.66 -20.69 1.75
N ASN A 42 -6.24 -19.55 1.20
CA ASN A 42 -4.87 -19.07 1.19
C ASN A 42 -4.78 -17.71 1.89
N LEU A 43 -3.76 -17.57 2.72
CA LEU A 43 -3.41 -16.33 3.42
C LEU A 43 -1.99 -15.92 3.03
N SER A 44 -1.82 -14.68 2.60
CA SER A 44 -0.51 -14.06 2.38
C SER A 44 -0.41 -12.79 3.20
N LEU A 45 0.70 -12.64 3.90
CA LEU A 45 1.06 -11.44 4.64
C LEU A 45 2.34 -10.86 4.03
N ASN A 46 2.48 -9.56 4.08
CA ASN A 46 3.73 -8.89 3.81
C ASN A 46 3.88 -7.76 4.81
N THR A 47 5.05 -7.69 5.46
CA THR A 47 5.42 -6.59 6.34
C THR A 47 6.82 -6.16 5.99
N SER A 48 7.00 -4.85 5.73
CA SER A 48 8.34 -4.25 5.61
C SER A 48 8.45 -3.04 6.53
N PHE A 49 9.61 -2.93 7.17
CA PHE A 49 10.02 -1.80 7.99
C PHE A 49 11.29 -1.20 7.41
N GLY A 50 11.26 0.09 7.14
CA GLY A 50 12.41 0.87 6.66
C GLY A 50 12.75 2.00 7.63
N TYR A 51 14.04 2.28 7.78
CA TYR A 51 14.53 3.41 8.55
C TYR A 51 15.71 4.06 7.85
N GLY A 52 15.57 5.35 7.58
CA GLY A 52 16.62 6.21 7.06
C GLY A 52 17.16 7.13 8.14
N ASN A 53 18.46 7.20 8.26
CA ASN A 53 19.16 8.04 9.23
C ASN A 53 20.05 9.06 8.50
N ASN A 54 19.96 10.32 8.93
CA ASN A 54 20.72 11.42 8.34
C ASN A 54 20.56 11.57 6.82
N GLU A 55 19.37 11.31 6.29
CA GLU A 55 19.07 11.50 4.87
C GLU A 55 19.00 12.99 4.54
N TYR A 56 19.51 13.35 3.36
CA TYR A 56 19.30 14.67 2.78
C TYR A 56 18.19 14.57 1.74
N GLY A 57 17.15 15.40 1.88
CA GLY A 57 16.03 15.38 0.96
C GLY A 57 15.38 16.74 0.82
N TYR A 58 14.68 16.91 -0.29
CA TYR A 58 13.89 18.11 -0.54
C TYR A 58 12.81 18.29 0.53
N ASN A 59 12.61 19.53 0.96
CA ASN A 59 11.56 19.88 1.90
C ASN A 59 10.25 20.16 1.14
N PHE A 60 9.32 19.24 1.17
CA PHE A 60 8.04 19.35 0.45
C PHE A 60 7.03 20.30 1.11
N THR A 61 7.27 20.72 2.35
CA THR A 61 6.33 21.63 3.05
C THR A 61 6.48 23.09 2.59
N LYS A 62 7.52 23.41 1.84
CA LYS A 62 7.73 24.73 1.23
C LYS A 62 8.25 24.61 -0.20
N SER A 63 7.81 25.52 -1.06
CA SER A 63 8.24 25.63 -2.45
C SER A 63 9.48 26.51 -2.66
N ASP A 64 10.27 26.72 -1.62
CA ASP A 64 11.43 27.63 -1.62
C ASP A 64 12.77 26.97 -2.03
N GLY A 65 12.72 25.70 -2.47
CA GLY A 65 13.93 24.98 -2.86
C GLY A 65 14.79 24.50 -1.68
N SER A 66 14.27 24.54 -0.45
CA SER A 66 15.02 24.12 0.72
C SER A 66 15.20 22.60 0.80
N PHE A 67 16.36 22.18 1.32
CA PHE A 67 16.66 20.80 1.64
C PHE A 67 16.72 20.60 3.15
N GLY A 68 16.39 19.42 3.60
CA GLY A 68 16.48 19.10 5.01
C GLY A 68 17.30 17.85 5.27
N LYS A 69 18.04 17.86 6.37
CA LYS A 69 18.63 16.65 6.94
C LYS A 69 17.60 16.04 7.88
N ARG A 70 17.24 14.79 7.62
CA ARG A 70 16.07 14.15 8.23
C ARG A 70 16.34 12.68 8.55
N ASN A 71 15.52 12.15 9.43
CA ASN A 71 15.30 10.72 9.52
C ASN A 71 13.94 10.36 8.93
N THR A 72 13.86 9.17 8.39
CA THR A 72 12.63 8.60 7.83
C THR A 72 12.34 7.26 8.49
N GLN A 73 11.08 6.97 8.67
CA GLN A 73 10.60 5.67 9.12
C GLN A 73 9.41 5.28 8.26
N THR A 74 9.42 4.06 7.74
CA THR A 74 8.33 3.53 6.94
C THR A 74 7.89 2.17 7.45
N LEU A 75 6.60 1.91 7.41
CA LEU A 75 6.03 0.59 7.68
C LEU A 75 4.97 0.29 6.62
N ASN A 76 5.17 -0.81 5.91
CA ASN A 76 4.19 -1.33 4.97
C ASN A 76 3.66 -2.65 5.48
N ASN A 77 2.34 -2.79 5.53
CA ASN A 77 1.68 -4.04 5.85
C ASN A 77 0.65 -4.36 4.78
N SER A 78 0.62 -5.59 4.31
CA SER A 78 -0.46 -6.06 3.48
C SER A 78 -0.92 -7.45 3.89
N ILE A 79 -2.23 -7.67 3.81
CA ILE A 79 -2.87 -8.95 4.04
C ILE A 79 -3.66 -9.27 2.79
N TYR A 80 -3.50 -10.48 2.28
CA TYR A 80 -4.28 -11.00 1.18
C TYR A 80 -4.85 -12.37 1.56
N ILE A 81 -6.16 -12.51 1.43
CA ILE A 81 -6.91 -13.73 1.70
C ILE A 81 -7.65 -14.11 0.41
N ALA A 82 -7.50 -15.36 -0.02
CA ALA A 82 -8.26 -15.91 -1.13
C ALA A 82 -9.05 -17.13 -0.64
N ILE A 83 -10.37 -17.08 -0.83
CA ILE A 83 -11.33 -18.12 -0.46
C ILE A 83 -12.01 -18.62 -1.73
N ASN A 84 -11.78 -19.87 -2.09
CA ASN A 84 -12.44 -20.53 -3.21
C ASN A 84 -13.61 -21.37 -2.67
N PHE A 85 -14.83 -20.90 -2.81
CA PHE A 85 -16.02 -21.63 -2.36
C PHE A 85 -16.31 -22.83 -3.26
N THR A 86 -16.17 -22.60 -4.57
CA THR A 86 -16.32 -23.61 -5.62
C THR A 86 -15.32 -23.30 -6.75
N PRO A 87 -15.15 -24.19 -7.74
CA PRO A 87 -14.36 -23.84 -8.94
C PRO A 87 -14.89 -22.61 -9.70
N LYS A 88 -16.14 -22.21 -9.46
CA LYS A 88 -16.82 -21.10 -10.14
C LYS A 88 -17.06 -19.88 -9.26
N SER A 89 -16.72 -19.93 -7.97
CA SER A 89 -16.94 -18.79 -7.07
C SER A 89 -15.80 -18.63 -6.08
N ASN A 90 -15.32 -17.42 -5.95
CA ASN A 90 -14.26 -17.05 -5.03
C ASN A 90 -14.51 -15.68 -4.40
N LEU A 91 -13.89 -15.47 -3.25
CA LEU A 91 -13.80 -14.20 -2.56
C LEU A 91 -12.32 -13.88 -2.33
N THR A 92 -11.89 -12.71 -2.73
CA THR A 92 -10.57 -12.18 -2.37
C THR A 92 -10.74 -10.98 -1.47
N PHE A 93 -9.91 -10.91 -0.45
CA PHE A 93 -9.84 -9.80 0.49
C PHE A 93 -8.40 -9.35 0.59
N GLY A 94 -8.15 -8.10 0.28
CA GLY A 94 -6.84 -7.49 0.31
C GLY A 94 -6.84 -6.22 1.14
N THR A 95 -5.90 -6.08 2.08
CA THR A 95 -5.65 -4.82 2.77
C THR A 95 -4.22 -4.39 2.55
N ARG A 96 -4.01 -3.09 2.47
CA ARG A 96 -2.68 -2.47 2.44
C ARG A 96 -2.68 -1.27 3.37
N HIS A 97 -1.71 -1.24 4.25
CA HIS A 97 -1.47 -0.12 5.15
C HIS A 97 -0.04 0.36 4.94
N TYR A 98 0.12 1.61 4.57
CA TYR A 98 1.39 2.32 4.46
C TYR A 98 1.43 3.42 5.50
N TRP A 99 2.47 3.46 6.30
CA TRP A 99 2.80 4.55 7.19
C TRP A 99 4.21 5.04 6.91
N SER A 100 4.36 6.34 6.76
CA SER A 100 5.65 7.02 6.63
C SER A 100 5.71 8.18 7.60
N LYS A 101 6.84 8.27 8.30
CA LYS A 101 7.15 9.34 9.21
C LYS A 101 8.51 9.95 8.85
N ILE A 102 8.57 11.27 8.76
CA ILE A 102 9.75 12.05 8.44
C ILE A 102 9.90 13.13 9.49
N TRP A 103 11.10 13.26 10.06
CA TRP A 103 11.39 14.35 10.99
C TRP A 103 12.77 14.94 10.71
N TYR A 104 12.84 16.28 10.76
CA TYR A 104 13.97 17.06 10.33
C TYR A 104 14.80 17.56 11.52
N TYR A 105 16.11 17.72 11.29
CA TYR A 105 17.06 18.25 12.28
C TYR A 105 17.65 19.59 11.87
N SER A 106 17.89 19.78 10.57
CA SER A 106 18.50 20.98 10.03
C SER A 106 18.08 21.19 8.58
N PHE A 107 18.10 22.43 8.17
CA PHE A 107 17.70 22.85 6.83
C PHE A 107 18.85 23.50 6.09
N TYR A 108 18.80 23.43 4.78
CA TYR A 108 19.86 23.88 3.87
C TYR A 108 19.23 24.57 2.68
N LYS A 109 19.95 25.60 2.16
CA LYS A 109 19.68 26.20 0.86
C LYS A 109 20.58 25.56 -0.18
N LEU A 110 20.03 25.29 -1.36
CA LEU A 110 20.78 24.83 -2.51
C LEU A 110 21.41 26.07 -3.21
N ASN A 111 22.70 26.03 -3.43
CA ASN A 111 23.42 27.04 -4.21
C ASN A 111 23.39 26.68 -5.69
N ASP A 112 23.70 27.65 -6.55
CA ASP A 112 23.77 27.49 -8.02
C ASP A 112 24.83 26.46 -8.46
N ASP A 113 25.86 26.24 -7.65
CA ASP A 113 26.90 25.22 -7.88
C ASP A 113 26.53 23.82 -7.42
N GLY A 114 25.31 23.65 -6.90
CA GLY A 114 24.81 22.38 -6.37
C GLY A 114 25.27 22.07 -4.93
N SER A 115 25.99 22.95 -4.27
CA SER A 115 26.33 22.77 -2.84
C SER A 115 25.19 23.15 -1.93
N LEU A 116 25.19 22.60 -0.70
CA LEU A 116 24.18 22.86 0.33
C LEU A 116 24.78 23.68 1.46
N ASN A 117 24.25 24.87 1.72
CA ASN A 117 24.59 25.71 2.85
C ASN A 117 23.52 25.60 3.94
N ILE A 118 23.96 25.48 5.21
CA ILE A 118 23.04 25.47 6.37
C ILE A 118 22.21 26.75 6.35
N ASP A 119 20.89 26.59 6.58
CA ASP A 119 19.97 27.69 6.80
C ASP A 119 19.56 27.76 8.29
N PRO A 120 20.28 28.51 9.12
CA PRO A 120 19.99 28.60 10.56
C PRO A 120 18.73 29.40 10.86
N GLU A 121 18.24 30.17 9.89
CA GLU A 121 17.04 31.01 10.06
C GLU A 121 15.75 30.23 9.77
N TYR A 122 15.86 29.02 9.22
CA TYR A 122 14.70 28.18 8.97
C TYR A 122 14.13 27.65 10.31
N LYS A 123 13.01 28.22 10.73
CA LYS A 123 12.37 27.92 12.05
C LYS A 123 11.06 27.12 11.95
N HIS A 124 10.68 26.71 10.72
CA HIS A 124 9.43 26.00 10.54
C HIS A 124 9.60 24.50 10.83
N ASN A 125 8.67 23.93 11.59
CA ASN A 125 8.57 22.49 11.70
C ASN A 125 8.07 21.93 10.37
N ALA A 126 8.86 21.05 9.74
CA ALA A 126 8.55 20.39 8.48
C ALA A 126 8.34 18.87 8.67
N ASP A 127 8.19 18.43 9.92
CA ASP A 127 7.91 17.03 10.22
C ASP A 127 6.61 16.59 9.58
N LEU A 128 6.59 15.36 9.08
CA LEU A 128 5.53 14.82 8.25
C LEU A 128 5.18 13.39 8.65
N SER A 129 3.90 13.09 8.76
CA SER A 129 3.39 11.72 8.89
C SER A 129 2.28 11.47 7.88
N GLN A 130 2.41 10.41 7.12
CA GLN A 130 1.44 9.99 6.11
C GLN A 130 0.99 8.57 6.34
N ASN A 131 -0.31 8.35 6.25
CA ASN A 131 -0.92 7.04 6.33
C ASN A 131 -1.91 6.83 5.20
N TYR A 132 -1.82 5.67 4.59
CA TYR A 132 -2.76 5.21 3.59
C TYR A 132 -3.21 3.80 3.97
N PHE A 133 -4.50 3.63 4.14
CA PHE A 133 -5.10 2.32 4.29
C PHE A 133 -6.06 2.08 3.15
N ASN A 134 -5.94 0.92 2.51
CA ASN A 134 -6.84 0.49 1.45
C ASN A 134 -7.31 -0.93 1.74
N LEU A 135 -8.58 -1.17 1.46
CA LEU A 135 -9.22 -2.47 1.51
C LEU A 135 -9.93 -2.72 0.18
N ASP A 136 -9.66 -3.88 -0.41
CA ASP A 136 -10.36 -4.40 -1.58
C ASP A 136 -10.99 -5.74 -1.21
N CYS A 137 -12.31 -5.87 -1.36
CA CYS A 137 -13.05 -7.10 -1.19
C CYS A 137 -13.78 -7.41 -2.49
N ILE A 138 -13.44 -8.53 -3.13
CA ILE A 138 -13.95 -8.87 -4.45
C ILE A 138 -14.54 -10.28 -4.41
N TYR A 139 -15.85 -10.36 -4.64
CA TYR A 139 -16.53 -11.63 -4.89
C TYR A 139 -16.69 -11.82 -6.39
N THR A 140 -16.27 -12.96 -6.90
CA THR A 140 -16.38 -13.34 -8.31
C THR A 140 -17.20 -14.63 -8.40
N TRP A 141 -18.21 -14.64 -9.27
CA TRP A 141 -19.03 -15.81 -9.58
C TRP A 141 -19.16 -16.00 -11.09
N GLU A 142 -18.72 -17.16 -11.56
CA GLU A 142 -18.98 -17.64 -12.91
C GLU A 142 -20.36 -18.33 -12.94
N PHE A 143 -21.40 -17.57 -13.28
CA PHE A 143 -22.78 -18.09 -13.31
C PHE A 143 -23.12 -18.89 -14.58
N ALA A 144 -22.36 -18.70 -15.66
CA ALA A 144 -22.39 -19.50 -16.87
C ALA A 144 -20.98 -19.53 -17.51
N PRO A 145 -20.64 -20.49 -18.39
CA PRO A 145 -19.34 -20.55 -19.01
C PRO A 145 -18.93 -19.23 -19.66
N GLY A 146 -17.81 -18.64 -19.21
CA GLY A 146 -17.32 -17.34 -19.68
C GLY A 146 -18.12 -16.11 -19.22
N SER A 147 -19.14 -16.30 -18.34
CA SER A 147 -20.00 -15.22 -17.86
C SER A 147 -19.80 -15.03 -16.36
N PHE A 148 -19.47 -13.79 -15.94
CA PHE A 148 -19.06 -13.49 -14.58
C PHE A 148 -19.88 -12.36 -13.98
N LEU A 149 -20.17 -12.50 -12.69
CA LEU A 149 -20.64 -11.45 -11.81
C LEU A 149 -19.53 -11.14 -10.81
N ASN A 150 -19.09 -9.87 -10.76
CA ASN A 150 -18.15 -9.39 -9.77
C ASN A 150 -18.83 -8.34 -8.89
N LEU A 151 -18.81 -8.57 -7.58
CA LEU A 151 -19.17 -7.58 -6.58
C LEU A 151 -17.87 -7.11 -5.93
N ILE A 152 -17.60 -5.82 -6.01
CA ILE A 152 -16.35 -5.22 -5.55
C ILE A 152 -16.69 -4.15 -4.52
N TRP A 153 -16.17 -4.30 -3.31
CA TRP A 153 -16.18 -3.26 -2.30
C TRP A 153 -14.77 -2.78 -2.07
N LYS A 154 -14.59 -1.46 -2.14
CA LYS A 154 -13.33 -0.77 -1.84
C LYS A 154 -13.55 0.19 -0.70
N ASN A 155 -12.61 0.21 0.24
CA ASN A 155 -12.54 1.21 1.28
C ASN A 155 -11.14 1.83 1.28
N SER A 156 -11.04 3.14 1.46
CA SER A 156 -9.77 3.84 1.61
C SER A 156 -9.84 4.89 2.70
N LEU A 157 -8.76 4.98 3.46
CA LEU A 157 -8.52 6.00 4.46
C LEU A 157 -7.17 6.64 4.20
N ASN A 158 -7.11 7.94 4.50
CA ASN A 158 -5.92 8.74 4.37
C ASN A 158 -5.82 9.64 5.60
N ARG A 159 -4.66 9.65 6.25
CA ARG A 159 -4.33 10.58 7.32
C ARG A 159 -3.00 11.23 7.01
N TYR A 160 -3.01 12.52 6.87
CA TYR A 160 -1.85 13.35 6.61
C TYR A 160 -1.68 14.35 7.75
N GLN A 161 -0.48 14.47 8.28
CA GLN A 161 -0.11 15.41 9.32
C GLN A 161 1.22 16.05 8.95
N GLU A 162 1.30 17.36 9.08
CA GLU A 162 2.52 18.13 8.85
C GLU A 162 2.71 19.18 9.93
N SER A 163 3.93 19.60 10.12
CA SER A 163 4.32 20.69 11.02
C SER A 163 3.79 20.51 12.47
N ASN A 164 3.76 19.26 12.92
CA ASN A 164 3.23 18.89 14.23
C ASN A 164 4.32 18.22 15.08
N ASP A 165 4.59 18.80 16.24
CA ASP A 165 5.63 18.28 17.17
C ASP A 165 5.35 16.88 17.70
N ILE A 166 4.08 16.44 17.66
CA ILE A 166 3.67 15.09 18.05
C ILE A 166 4.22 14.02 17.08
N ILE A 167 4.43 14.38 15.82
CA ILE A 167 4.84 13.43 14.75
C ILE A 167 6.09 12.63 15.17
N LYS A 168 7.08 13.32 15.75
CA LYS A 168 8.33 12.68 16.17
C LYS A 168 8.13 11.63 17.25
N SER A 169 7.22 11.85 18.19
CA SER A 169 6.94 11.01 19.34
C SER A 169 5.80 10.01 19.11
N GLU A 170 4.97 10.21 18.08
CA GLU A 170 3.82 9.35 17.82
C GLU A 170 4.26 7.90 17.57
N ASN A 171 3.71 6.97 18.34
CA ASN A 171 3.95 5.55 18.16
C ASN A 171 3.01 4.95 17.10
N TYR A 172 3.33 3.73 16.64
CA TYR A 172 2.58 3.06 15.59
C TYR A 172 1.10 2.80 15.95
N ILE A 173 0.83 2.41 17.19
CA ILE A 173 -0.54 2.07 17.64
C ILE A 173 -1.44 3.29 17.64
N ASP A 174 -0.96 4.43 18.16
CA ASP A 174 -1.73 5.67 18.18
C ASP A 174 -1.94 6.22 16.77
N ASN A 175 -0.94 6.05 15.92
CA ASN A 175 -1.02 6.39 14.52
C ASN A 175 -2.09 5.58 13.78
N VAL A 176 -2.14 4.27 13.97
CA VAL A 176 -3.16 3.38 13.41
C VAL A 176 -4.55 3.77 13.90
N LYS A 177 -4.74 4.00 15.21
CA LYS A 177 -6.03 4.47 15.77
C LYS A 177 -6.49 5.77 15.11
N GLY A 178 -5.57 6.75 14.99
CA GLY A 178 -5.86 8.02 14.32
C GLY A 178 -6.24 7.84 12.86
N THR A 179 -5.60 6.91 12.14
CA THR A 179 -5.92 6.60 10.75
C THR A 179 -7.33 6.03 10.61
N PHE A 180 -7.71 5.06 11.46
CA PHE A 180 -9.06 4.49 11.43
C PHE A 180 -10.15 5.44 11.92
N SER A 181 -9.80 6.53 12.61
CA SER A 181 -10.71 7.62 12.98
C SER A 181 -10.85 8.70 11.88
N SER A 182 -10.06 8.61 10.81
CA SER A 182 -10.12 9.55 9.68
C SER A 182 -11.32 9.29 8.77
N PRO A 183 -11.75 10.28 7.96
CA PRO A 183 -12.82 10.10 6.99
C PRO A 183 -12.56 8.92 6.05
N GLN A 184 -13.60 8.13 5.79
CA GLN A 184 -13.53 6.93 4.99
C GLN A 184 -14.19 7.15 3.62
N HIS A 185 -13.54 6.66 2.58
CA HIS A 185 -14.11 6.60 1.23
C HIS A 185 -14.49 5.16 0.90
N ASN A 186 -15.77 4.94 0.61
CA ASN A 186 -16.30 3.63 0.25
C ASN A 186 -16.83 3.65 -1.19
N ALA A 187 -16.52 2.61 -1.96
CA ALA A 187 -17.05 2.39 -3.29
C ALA A 187 -17.53 0.96 -3.43
N ILE A 188 -18.74 0.78 -3.97
CA ILE A 188 -19.30 -0.53 -4.31
C ILE A 188 -19.54 -0.56 -5.81
N THR A 189 -19.00 -1.58 -6.48
CA THR A 189 -19.13 -1.77 -7.92
C THR A 189 -19.67 -3.16 -8.20
N LEU A 190 -20.72 -3.22 -9.02
CA LEU A 190 -21.24 -4.46 -9.60
C LEU A 190 -20.84 -4.51 -11.08
N LYS A 191 -20.10 -5.54 -11.47
CA LYS A 191 -19.67 -5.75 -12.86
C LYS A 191 -20.24 -7.06 -13.36
N LEU A 192 -21.02 -7.00 -14.43
CA LEU A 192 -21.56 -8.15 -15.13
C LEU A 192 -20.83 -8.31 -16.47
N ILE A 193 -20.25 -9.47 -16.70
CA ILE A 193 -19.67 -9.89 -17.97
C ILE A 193 -20.50 -11.06 -18.46
N TYR A 194 -21.12 -10.92 -19.64
CA TYR A 194 -21.91 -11.97 -20.25
C TYR A 194 -21.28 -12.42 -21.57
N PHE A 195 -20.91 -13.68 -21.65
CA PHE A 195 -20.40 -14.27 -22.88
C PHE A 195 -21.54 -14.79 -23.73
N ILE A 196 -21.62 -14.31 -24.98
CA ILE A 196 -22.61 -14.75 -25.96
C ILE A 196 -21.90 -15.63 -26.98
N ASP A 197 -22.20 -16.93 -26.97
CA ASP A 197 -21.75 -17.84 -28.02
C ASP A 197 -22.52 -17.58 -29.34
N TYR A 198 -21.80 -17.58 -30.47
CA TYR A 198 -22.37 -17.41 -31.80
C TYR A 198 -23.56 -18.37 -32.05
N ASN A 199 -23.45 -19.64 -31.66
CA ASN A 199 -24.53 -20.63 -31.85
C ASN A 199 -25.78 -20.31 -31.02
N GLN A 200 -25.62 -19.74 -29.83
CA GLN A 200 -26.74 -19.29 -28.98
C GLN A 200 -27.43 -18.06 -29.62
N ALA A 201 -26.63 -17.09 -30.09
CA ALA A 201 -27.13 -15.92 -30.79
C ALA A 201 -27.92 -16.35 -32.04
N ARG A 202 -27.35 -17.22 -32.88
CA ARG A 202 -28.01 -17.72 -34.10
C ARG A 202 -29.34 -18.43 -33.82
N LYS A 203 -29.39 -19.28 -32.75
CA LYS A 203 -30.64 -19.93 -32.35
C LYS A 203 -31.71 -18.94 -31.85
N ALA A 204 -31.31 -17.89 -31.15
CA ALA A 204 -32.22 -16.86 -30.68
C ALA A 204 -32.81 -16.03 -31.84
N PHE A 205 -32.00 -15.70 -32.86
CA PHE A 205 -32.45 -14.98 -34.04
C PHE A 205 -33.38 -15.85 -34.93
N ASN A 206 -33.06 -17.13 -35.12
CA ASN A 206 -33.89 -18.03 -35.93
C ASN A 206 -35.26 -18.33 -35.27
N LYS A 207 -35.38 -18.36 -33.95
CA LYS A 207 -36.66 -18.48 -33.25
C LYS A 207 -37.63 -17.31 -33.47
N LYS A 208 -37.15 -16.13 -33.82
CA LYS A 208 -37.97 -14.94 -34.12
C LYS A 208 -38.60 -14.95 -35.49
N HIS A 209 -38.12 -15.77 -36.41
CA HIS A 209 -38.65 -15.85 -37.79
C HIS A 209 -39.69 -16.96 -38.01
N TYR A 210 -40.03 -17.72 -36.96
CA TYR A 210 -41.03 -18.80 -37.02
C TYR A 210 -42.26 -18.52 -36.11
N LYS A 211 -42.61 -17.24 -35.85
CA LYS A 211 -43.86 -16.87 -35.22
C LYS A 211 -44.64 -15.88 -36.16
#